data_9f202e5e8c2199cbd281ab1619866f91
#
_entry.id   9f202e5e8c2199cbd281ab1619866f91
#
_cell.length_a   1.000
_cell.length_b   1.000
_cell.length_c   1.000
_cell.angle_alpha   90.00
_cell.angle_beta   90.00
_cell.angle_gamma   90.00
#
_symmetry.space_group_name_H-M   'P 1'
#
loop_
_entity.id
_entity.type
_entity.pdbx_description
1 polymer ?
#
loop_
_entity_poly.entity_id
_entity_poly.type
_entity_poly.pdbx_seq_one_letter_code
_entity_poly.pdbx_strand_id
1 'polypeptide(L)'
;MNETKQITKPTTKIIAGAYKGKVLNVPSLDVTRSSKAVLKESVFNVLQFDIIDKIFIESFAGSGSIGLEAISRGAKRAYFIELDKKSYSILVKNCKSINIEKCQTIQGNAFVQTPLILDFLKNSKEEVILYVDPPFDFREGMEDIYDKSFR
;
A
#
# COMPACT_ATOMS: atom_id res chain seq x y z
N MET A 1 10.37 -26.89 22.14
CA MET A 1 10.19 -26.33 21.83
C MET A 1 9.96 -25.41 21.43
N ASN A 2 9.86 -25.21 21.21
CA ASN A 2 9.70 -24.42 20.80
C ASN A 2 9.73 -23.22 20.63
N GLU A 3 10.27 -22.86 20.92
CA GLU A 3 10.41 -21.51 21.20
C GLU A 3 10.79 -20.78 20.06
N THR A 4 11.48 -21.33 19.25
CA THR A 4 11.79 -20.72 18.01
C THR A 4 10.58 -20.37 17.27
N LYS A 5 9.55 -20.96 17.60
CA LYS A 5 8.36 -20.62 16.98
C LYS A 5 7.94 -19.28 17.24
N GLN A 6 8.45 -18.70 18.25
CA GLN A 6 8.08 -17.40 18.53
C GLN A 6 8.56 -16.42 17.52
N ILE A 7 9.49 -16.81 16.69
CA ILE A 7 9.97 -15.95 15.67
C ILE A 7 9.04 -16.11 14.50
N THR A 8 7.93 -15.46 14.53
CA THR A 8 7.00 -15.53 13.43
C THR A 8 7.23 -14.36 12.52
N LYS A 9 6.95 -14.54 11.25
CA LYS A 9 7.04 -13.46 10.30
C LYS A 9 5.96 -12.44 10.59
N PRO A 10 6.26 -11.16 10.45
CA PRO A 10 5.25 -10.15 10.67
C PRO A 10 4.15 -10.22 9.62
N THR A 11 2.93 -10.02 10.06
CA THR A 11 1.78 -10.08 9.17
C THR A 11 0.76 -9.00 9.51
N THR A 12 -0.15 -8.75 8.59
CA THR A 12 -1.31 -7.92 8.81
C THR A 12 -2.48 -8.60 8.13
N LYS A 13 -3.69 -8.11 8.34
CA LYS A 13 -4.87 -8.73 7.76
C LYS A 13 -5.70 -7.72 7.00
N ILE A 14 -6.40 -8.21 6.00
CA ILE A 14 -7.44 -7.42 5.33
C ILE A 14 -8.60 -7.28 6.30
N ILE A 15 -9.07 -6.06 6.49
CA ILE A 15 -10.05 -5.73 7.51
C ILE A 15 -11.47 -6.00 7.05
N ALA A 16 -11.79 -5.67 5.80
CA ALA A 16 -13.17 -5.77 5.32
C ALA A 16 -13.20 -6.08 3.84
N GLY A 17 -14.38 -6.41 3.32
CA GLY A 17 -14.60 -6.62 1.90
C GLY A 17 -14.50 -8.06 1.48
N ALA A 18 -14.29 -8.26 0.19
CA ALA A 18 -14.31 -9.59 -0.42
C ALA A 18 -13.22 -10.52 0.14
N TYR A 19 -12.10 -9.95 0.60
CA TYR A 19 -10.98 -10.72 1.08
C TYR A 19 -10.74 -10.53 2.58
N LYS A 20 -11.79 -10.18 3.31
CA LYS A 20 -11.72 -9.97 4.76
C LYS A 20 -11.05 -11.17 5.45
N GLY A 21 -10.11 -10.88 6.34
CA GLY A 21 -9.42 -11.89 7.13
C GLY A 21 -8.22 -12.51 6.47
N LYS A 22 -7.98 -12.23 5.19
CA LYS A 22 -6.80 -12.75 4.52
C LYS A 22 -5.55 -12.12 5.12
N VAL A 23 -4.54 -12.95 5.32
CA VAL A 23 -3.28 -12.54 5.95
C VAL A 23 -2.29 -12.10 4.88
N LEU A 24 -1.65 -10.97 5.12
CA LEU A 24 -0.61 -10.44 4.25
C LEU A 24 0.70 -10.39 5.01
N ASN A 25 1.80 -10.63 4.32
CA ASN A 25 3.13 -10.52 4.91
C ASN A 25 3.57 -9.06 4.88
N VAL A 26 4.33 -8.64 5.89
CA VAL A 26 4.93 -7.30 5.91
C VAL A 26 6.43 -7.44 6.09
N PRO A 27 7.21 -6.43 5.64
CA PRO A 27 8.66 -6.59 5.57
C PRO A 27 9.34 -6.70 6.93
N SER A 28 8.83 -6.03 7.93
CA SER A 28 9.48 -6.08 9.24
C SER A 28 8.47 -5.85 10.33
N LEU A 29 8.82 -6.28 11.51
CA LEU A 29 8.00 -6.11 12.68
C LEU A 29 8.56 -4.94 13.45
N ASP A 30 7.90 -3.81 13.40
CA ASP A 30 8.38 -2.65 14.12
C ASP A 30 7.19 -1.89 14.69
N VAL A 31 7.49 -0.83 15.41
CA VAL A 31 6.46 -0.09 16.14
C VAL A 31 5.47 0.60 15.21
N THR A 32 5.84 0.85 13.98
CA THR A 32 4.95 1.54 13.06
C THR A 32 3.84 0.65 12.54
N ARG A 33 3.95 -0.65 12.75
CA ARG A 33 2.96 -1.59 12.25
C ARG A 33 1.57 -1.34 12.84
N SER A 34 1.47 -1.13 14.15
CA SER A 34 0.19 -0.87 14.76
C SER A 34 -0.35 0.50 14.34
N SER A 35 0.52 1.47 14.17
CA SER A 35 0.11 2.77 13.67
C SER A 35 -0.46 2.67 12.26
N LYS A 36 0.15 1.84 11.43
CA LYS A 36 -0.36 1.64 10.08
C LYS A 36 -1.71 0.96 10.06
N ALA A 37 -1.96 0.06 10.98
CA ALA A 37 -3.27 -0.60 11.06
C ALA A 37 -4.35 0.40 11.42
N VAL A 38 -4.08 1.30 12.37
CA VAL A 38 -5.03 2.34 12.74
C VAL A 38 -5.26 3.30 11.58
N LEU A 39 -4.19 3.68 10.90
CA LEU A 39 -4.28 4.57 9.76
C LEU A 39 -5.11 3.95 8.64
N LYS A 40 -4.90 2.68 8.37
CA LYS A 40 -5.64 1.96 7.35
C LYS A 40 -7.14 2.02 7.64
N GLU A 41 -7.51 1.74 8.87
CA GLU A 41 -8.91 1.79 9.28
C GLU A 41 -9.49 3.17 9.10
N SER A 42 -8.77 4.21 9.53
CA SER A 42 -9.21 5.58 9.39
C SER A 42 -9.43 5.98 7.95
N VAL A 43 -8.48 5.65 7.09
CA VAL A 43 -8.56 5.99 5.67
C VAL A 43 -9.79 5.37 5.04
N PHE A 44 -10.02 4.10 5.30
CA PHE A 44 -11.13 3.41 4.64
C PHE A 44 -12.48 3.72 5.29
N ASN A 45 -12.49 4.19 6.54
CA ASN A 45 -13.71 4.73 7.12
C ASN A 45 -14.14 6.00 6.39
N VAL A 46 -13.18 6.82 5.98
CA VAL A 46 -13.49 8.03 5.22
C VAL A 46 -13.90 7.70 3.80
N LEU A 47 -13.17 6.79 3.15
CA LEU A 47 -13.43 6.46 1.76
C LEU A 47 -14.69 5.63 1.55
N GLN A 48 -14.96 4.73 2.48
CA GLN A 48 -16.16 3.87 2.43
C GLN A 48 -16.57 3.48 1.01
N PHE A 49 -17.64 4.05 0.52
CA PHE A 49 -18.20 3.71 -0.78
C PHE A 49 -17.48 4.40 -1.94
N ASP A 50 -16.71 5.44 -1.65
CA ASP A 50 -16.01 6.16 -2.71
C ASP A 50 -14.93 5.32 -3.37
N ILE A 51 -14.49 4.26 -2.72
CA ILE A 51 -13.46 3.37 -3.25
C ILE A 51 -13.98 2.47 -4.37
N ILE A 52 -15.30 2.24 -4.41
CA ILE A 52 -15.88 1.26 -5.33
C ILE A 52 -15.68 1.68 -6.78
N ASP A 53 -15.13 0.78 -7.57
CA ASP A 53 -14.84 0.95 -9.01
C ASP A 53 -13.82 2.04 -9.32
N LYS A 54 -13.09 2.52 -8.33
CA LYS A 54 -12.03 3.51 -8.57
C LYS A 54 -10.69 2.82 -8.80
N ILE A 55 -9.79 3.55 -9.43
CA ILE A 55 -8.38 3.14 -9.52
C ILE A 55 -7.70 3.65 -8.26
N PHE A 56 -6.96 2.79 -7.59
CA PHE A 56 -6.24 3.17 -6.38
C PHE A 56 -4.75 3.13 -6.66
N ILE A 57 -4.03 4.18 -6.29
CA ILE A 57 -2.57 4.22 -6.46
C ILE A 57 -1.93 4.34 -5.08
N GLU A 58 -1.10 3.37 -4.75
CA GLU A 58 -0.34 3.40 -3.49
C GLU A 58 1.12 3.68 -3.83
N SER A 59 1.57 4.92 -3.61
CA SER A 59 2.88 5.37 -4.07
C SER A 59 4.06 4.83 -3.28
N PHE A 60 3.88 4.52 -2.02
CA PHE A 60 4.92 3.91 -1.18
C PHE A 60 4.32 2.65 -0.59
N ALA A 61 4.26 1.62 -1.41
CA ALA A 61 3.37 0.50 -1.13
C ALA A 61 3.83 -0.43 0.01
N GLY A 62 5.13 -0.60 0.19
CA GLY A 62 5.60 -1.55 1.18
C GLY A 62 5.03 -2.92 0.89
N SER A 63 4.27 -3.46 1.83
CA SER A 63 3.63 -4.77 1.66
C SER A 63 2.42 -4.74 0.74
N GLY A 64 1.91 -3.56 0.42
CA GLY A 64 0.70 -3.42 -0.38
C GLY A 64 -0.59 -3.51 0.43
N SER A 65 -0.51 -3.47 1.75
CA SER A 65 -1.70 -3.72 2.57
C SER A 65 -2.79 -2.68 2.36
N ILE A 66 -2.44 -1.44 2.06
CA ILE A 66 -3.43 -0.38 1.84
C ILE A 66 -4.14 -0.60 0.50
N GLY A 67 -3.38 -0.77 -0.57
CA GLY A 67 -3.98 -0.99 -1.90
C GLY A 67 -4.75 -2.29 -1.98
N LEU A 68 -4.28 -3.33 -1.29
CA LEU A 68 -5.00 -4.60 -1.27
C LEU A 68 -6.28 -4.49 -0.45
N GLU A 69 -6.27 -3.66 0.59
CA GLU A 69 -7.51 -3.35 1.31
C GLU A 69 -8.50 -2.65 0.38
N ALA A 70 -8.00 -1.72 -0.45
CA ALA A 70 -8.84 -1.03 -1.43
C ALA A 70 -9.48 -2.02 -2.39
N ILE A 71 -8.69 -2.97 -2.90
CA ILE A 71 -9.22 -3.99 -3.80
C ILE A 71 -10.28 -4.81 -3.10
N SER A 72 -10.03 -5.22 -1.85
CA SER A 72 -10.99 -6.00 -1.08
C SER A 72 -12.31 -5.27 -0.91
N ARG A 73 -12.26 -3.96 -0.81
CA ARG A 73 -13.46 -3.13 -0.59
C ARG A 73 -14.11 -2.63 -1.88
N GLY A 74 -13.63 -3.08 -3.03
CA GLY A 74 -14.32 -2.82 -4.29
C GLY A 74 -13.60 -1.93 -5.29
N ALA A 75 -12.35 -1.56 -5.04
CA ALA A 75 -11.59 -0.81 -6.03
C ALA A 75 -11.48 -1.63 -7.32
N LYS A 76 -11.49 -0.96 -8.45
CA LYS A 76 -11.41 -1.61 -9.73
C LYS A 76 -10.05 -2.21 -9.98
N ARG A 77 -9.01 -1.48 -9.62
CA ARG A 77 -7.62 -1.88 -9.84
C ARG A 77 -6.73 -1.06 -8.91
N ALA A 78 -5.58 -1.59 -8.58
CA ALA A 78 -4.62 -0.85 -7.78
C ALA A 78 -3.25 -0.89 -8.42
N TYR A 79 -2.56 0.25 -8.36
CA TYR A 79 -1.17 0.39 -8.76
C TYR A 79 -0.36 0.51 -7.49
N PHE A 80 0.76 -0.23 -7.45
CA PHE A 80 1.61 -0.26 -6.27
C PHE A 80 3.02 0.09 -6.70
N ILE A 81 3.64 1.06 -6.04
CA ILE A 81 5.01 1.46 -6.34
C ILE A 81 5.85 1.22 -5.11
N GLU A 82 6.92 0.47 -5.26
CA GLU A 82 7.82 0.18 -4.15
C GLU A 82 9.26 0.16 -4.64
N LEU A 83 10.11 0.91 -3.97
CA LEU A 83 11.52 1.05 -4.34
C LEU A 83 12.36 -0.09 -3.78
N ASP A 84 12.11 -0.48 -2.53
CA ASP A 84 12.93 -1.47 -1.84
C ASP A 84 12.70 -2.86 -2.40
N LYS A 85 13.79 -3.51 -2.81
CA LYS A 85 13.72 -4.79 -3.49
C LYS A 85 13.05 -5.88 -2.64
N LYS A 86 13.39 -5.92 -1.36
CA LYS A 86 12.85 -6.92 -0.45
C LYS A 86 11.36 -6.69 -0.23
N SER A 87 10.97 -5.45 0.02
CA SER A 87 9.56 -5.09 0.19
C SER A 87 8.77 -5.37 -1.08
N TYR A 88 9.34 -5.07 -2.23
CA TYR A 88 8.69 -5.32 -3.51
C TYR A 88 8.40 -6.81 -3.70
N SER A 89 9.33 -7.66 -3.32
CA SER A 89 9.12 -9.11 -3.40
C SER A 89 7.94 -9.55 -2.55
N ILE A 90 7.82 -8.99 -1.35
CA ILE A 90 6.69 -9.29 -0.46
C ILE A 90 5.39 -8.76 -1.06
N LEU A 91 5.42 -7.55 -1.60
CA LEU A 91 4.28 -6.95 -2.26
C LEU A 91 3.73 -7.85 -3.37
N VAL A 92 4.61 -8.36 -4.22
CA VAL A 92 4.21 -9.22 -5.33
C VAL A 92 3.54 -10.48 -4.81
N LYS A 93 4.10 -11.10 -3.77
CA LYS A 93 3.52 -12.30 -3.18
C LYS A 93 2.14 -12.01 -2.60
N ASN A 94 1.99 -10.88 -1.94
CA ASN A 94 0.69 -10.49 -1.38
C ASN A 94 -0.34 -10.28 -2.48
N CYS A 95 0.05 -9.62 -3.56
CA CYS A 95 -0.86 -9.39 -4.68
C CYS A 95 -1.30 -10.70 -5.30
N LYS A 96 -0.38 -11.65 -5.43
CA LYS A 96 -0.73 -12.98 -5.96
C LYS A 96 -1.69 -13.72 -5.06
N SER A 97 -1.59 -13.53 -3.76
CA SER A 97 -2.46 -14.23 -2.82
C SER A 97 -3.86 -13.65 -2.77
N ILE A 98 -4.05 -12.44 -3.23
CA ILE A 98 -5.36 -11.78 -3.20
C ILE A 98 -6.01 -11.81 -4.58
N ASN A 99 -5.50 -11.03 -5.52
CA ASN A 99 -6.05 -11.01 -6.87
C ASN A 99 -5.06 -10.30 -7.79
N ILE A 100 -4.16 -11.08 -8.38
CA ILE A 100 -3.08 -10.51 -9.17
C ILE A 100 -3.59 -9.75 -10.40
N GLU A 101 -4.76 -10.11 -10.91
CA GLU A 101 -5.29 -9.47 -12.09
C GLU A 101 -5.71 -8.03 -11.86
N LYS A 102 -5.99 -7.68 -10.62
CA LYS A 102 -6.35 -6.31 -10.27
C LYS A 102 -5.17 -5.50 -9.77
N CYS A 103 -3.98 -6.07 -9.77
CA CYS A 103 -2.78 -5.43 -9.24
C CYS A 103 -1.78 -5.13 -10.34
N GLN A 104 -1.23 -3.92 -10.31
CA GLN A 104 -0.13 -3.55 -11.16
C GLN A 104 1.00 -3.11 -10.24
N THR A 105 2.10 -3.86 -10.22
CA THR A 105 3.21 -3.57 -9.31
C THR A 105 4.38 -3.00 -10.09
N ILE A 106 5.03 -1.98 -9.54
CA ILE A 106 6.16 -1.32 -10.16
C ILE A 106 7.26 -1.18 -9.12
N GLN A 107 8.43 -1.71 -9.42
CA GLN A 107 9.59 -1.49 -8.56
C GLN A 107 10.28 -0.22 -9.04
N GLY A 108 10.27 0.81 -8.23
CA GLY A 108 10.87 2.07 -8.63
C GLY A 108 10.62 3.17 -7.64
N ASN A 109 11.08 4.35 -8.04
CA ASN A 109 10.97 5.55 -7.22
C ASN A 109 9.57 6.15 -7.40
N ALA A 110 8.86 6.31 -6.28
CA ALA A 110 7.49 6.82 -6.31
C ALA A 110 7.39 8.22 -6.89
N PHE A 111 8.39 9.06 -6.65
CA PHE A 111 8.37 10.42 -7.20
C PHE A 111 8.49 10.45 -8.71
N VAL A 112 9.05 9.40 -9.30
CA VAL A 112 9.16 9.26 -10.76
C VAL A 112 7.96 8.52 -11.31
N GLN A 113 7.58 7.43 -10.69
CA GLN A 113 6.55 6.54 -11.26
C GLN A 113 5.14 7.06 -11.08
N THR A 114 4.87 7.75 -9.96
CA THR A 114 3.51 8.24 -9.73
C THR A 114 3.05 9.21 -10.82
N PRO A 115 3.85 10.22 -11.19
CA PRO A 115 3.43 11.10 -12.29
C PRO A 115 3.24 10.36 -13.61
N LEU A 116 4.04 9.33 -13.88
CA LEU A 116 3.91 8.56 -15.10
C LEU A 116 2.59 7.81 -15.15
N ILE A 117 2.18 7.22 -14.02
CA ILE A 117 0.92 6.52 -13.95
C ILE A 117 -0.24 7.49 -14.13
N LEU A 118 -0.17 8.64 -13.46
CA LEU A 118 -1.22 9.65 -13.56
C LEU A 118 -1.34 10.16 -14.99
N ASP A 119 -0.20 10.35 -15.65
CA ASP A 119 -0.20 10.79 -17.04
C ASP A 119 -0.82 9.74 -17.94
N PHE A 120 -0.50 8.48 -17.71
CA PHE A 120 -1.07 7.36 -18.46
C PHE A 120 -2.59 7.30 -18.28
N LEU A 121 -3.09 7.61 -17.09
CA LEU A 121 -4.52 7.52 -16.79
C LEU A 121 -5.31 8.77 -17.12
N LYS A 122 -4.64 9.87 -17.43
CA LYS A 122 -5.33 11.17 -17.51
C LYS A 122 -6.41 11.24 -18.60
N ASN A 123 -6.26 10.46 -19.67
CA ASN A 123 -7.24 10.46 -20.75
C ASN A 123 -8.28 9.34 -20.60
N SER A 124 -8.17 8.55 -19.55
CA SER A 124 -9.17 7.53 -19.27
C SER A 124 -10.34 8.20 -18.56
N LYS A 125 -11.44 7.52 -18.49
CA LYS A 125 -12.59 8.03 -17.73
C LYS A 125 -12.60 7.51 -16.33
N GLU A 126 -11.50 6.93 -15.89
CA GLU A 126 -11.42 6.35 -14.57
C GLU A 126 -11.20 7.42 -13.53
N GLU A 127 -11.83 7.25 -12.37
CA GLU A 127 -11.55 8.09 -11.23
C GLU A 127 -10.44 7.45 -10.41
N VAL A 128 -9.54 8.27 -9.91
CA VAL A 128 -8.32 7.80 -9.26
C VAL A 128 -8.25 8.32 -7.84
N ILE A 129 -7.91 7.43 -6.92
CA ILE A 129 -7.59 7.81 -5.55
C ILE A 129 -6.09 7.58 -5.37
N LEU A 130 -5.37 8.62 -5.00
CA LEU A 130 -3.93 8.55 -4.79
C LEU A 130 -3.63 8.56 -3.31
N TYR A 131 -2.92 7.54 -2.85
CA TYR A 131 -2.51 7.42 -1.46
C TYR A 131 -0.99 7.54 -1.38
N VAL A 132 -0.53 8.54 -0.63
CA VAL A 132 0.91 8.83 -0.53
C VAL A 132 1.29 8.87 0.95
N ASP A 133 2.11 7.92 1.36
CA ASP A 133 2.57 7.82 2.75
C ASP A 133 4.05 7.48 2.74
N PRO A 134 4.93 8.47 2.56
CA PRO A 134 6.37 8.22 2.45
C PRO A 134 6.91 7.61 3.75
N PRO A 135 7.89 6.72 3.65
CA PRO A 135 8.44 6.04 4.82
C PRO A 135 9.52 6.85 5.52
N PHE A 136 9.25 8.13 5.79
CA PHE A 136 10.23 8.99 6.45
C PHE A 136 9.99 8.98 7.94
N ASP A 137 11.08 9.00 8.70
CA ASP A 137 11.01 9.17 10.14
C ASP A 137 11.13 10.61 10.46
N PHE A 138 10.68 11.05 11.62
CA PHE A 138 10.87 12.41 12.09
C PHE A 138 12.22 12.51 12.77
N ARG A 139 13.26 12.67 11.96
CA ARG A 139 14.62 12.81 12.43
C ARG A 139 15.24 13.98 11.73
N GLU A 140 16.50 14.22 12.08
CA GLU A 140 17.27 15.28 11.48
C GLU A 140 17.22 15.16 9.96
N GLY A 141 16.92 16.24 9.28
CA GLY A 141 16.81 16.25 7.82
C GLY A 141 15.43 15.98 7.27
N MET A 142 14.54 15.55 8.11
CA MET A 142 13.19 15.24 7.68
C MET A 142 12.45 16.45 7.17
N GLU A 143 12.67 17.58 7.78
CA GLU A 143 12.01 18.80 7.38
C GLU A 143 12.34 19.19 5.96
N ASP A 144 13.60 19.03 5.57
CA ASP A 144 14.01 19.34 4.22
C ASP A 144 13.33 18.44 3.22
N ILE A 145 13.18 17.19 3.56
CA ILE A 145 12.53 16.21 2.70
C ILE A 145 11.06 16.58 2.52
N TYR A 146 10.41 16.94 3.59
CA TYR A 146 9.02 17.34 3.53
C TYR A 146 8.85 18.59 2.69
N ASP A 147 9.71 19.54 2.86
CA ASP A 147 9.67 20.76 2.06
C ASP A 147 9.73 20.44 0.58
N LYS A 148 10.62 19.57 0.20
CA LYS A 148 10.76 19.18 -1.21
C LYS A 148 9.52 18.45 -1.72
N SER A 149 8.87 17.71 -0.86
CA SER A 149 7.68 16.95 -1.26
C SER A 149 6.48 17.85 -1.48
N PHE A 150 6.39 18.94 -0.77
CA PHE A 150 5.22 19.81 -0.85
C PHE A 150 5.42 21.06 -1.69
N ARG A 151 6.58 21.22 -2.25
CA ARG A 151 6.86 22.32 -3.15
C ARG A 151 6.88 21.81 -4.57
#